data_8d302ee687a7222670bcec517fec79b7
#
_entry.id   8d302ee687a7222670bcec517fec79b7
#
_cell.length_a   1.000
_cell.length_b   1.000
_cell.length_c   1.000
_cell.angle_alpha   90.00
_cell.angle_beta   90.00
_cell.angle_gamma   90.00
#
_symmetry.space_group_name_H-M   'P 1'
#
loop_
_entity.id
_entity.type
_entity.pdbx_description
1 polymer ?
#
loop_
_entity_poly.entity_id
_entity_poly.type
_entity_poly.pdbx_seq_one_letter_code
_entity_poly.pdbx_strand_id
1 'polypeptide(L)'
;MPESLGSTLNLFFPQWQGSARFELYQGTKLLHTSLRHKLSFAQIPVSLTYSLATDKNILGYGQILAQLIEVCRVIQTHNPDRILTIGGDCGVELAPVSFLNKKYAQALNVLWLDAHGDLNTPSSSPSSHFHGMPLRALLGEGDTGLLAHAFSMLRPEQVFLVGAREFDPPETSFIQQQELSTFSAEAINSGDFDRLFSALVKTGSNQLYIHLDLDVIEPEEFPHVACPTPGGIQLDRLGDLLASLKNRFDIVGFSVLECLPTGAEGSAASDVANLLNSLDLQL
;
A
#
# COMPACT_ATOMS: atom_id res chain seq x y z
N MET A 1 30.98 -13.73 5.06
CA MET A 1 30.77 -12.44 5.74
C MET A 1 29.26 -12.29 5.86
N PRO A 2 28.68 -11.93 7.00
CA PRO A 2 27.26 -11.63 7.02
C PRO A 2 27.03 -10.47 6.06
N GLU A 3 26.13 -10.64 5.09
CA GLU A 3 25.67 -9.56 4.23
C GLU A 3 25.17 -8.46 5.15
N SER A 4 25.66 -7.23 4.98
CA SER A 4 25.15 -6.09 5.71
C SER A 4 23.67 -5.99 5.40
N LEU A 5 22.81 -6.14 6.41
CA LEU A 5 21.41 -5.78 6.29
C LEU A 5 21.36 -4.37 5.70
N GLY A 6 20.76 -4.23 4.51
CA GLY A 6 20.67 -2.95 3.82
C GLY A 6 19.98 -1.90 4.70
N SER A 7 20.14 -0.61 4.36
CA SER A 7 19.54 0.48 5.13
C SER A 7 18.03 0.47 4.99
N THR A 8 17.31 0.56 6.11
CA THR A 8 15.85 0.65 6.14
C THR A 8 15.40 2.08 6.48
N LEU A 9 14.42 2.59 5.73
CA LEU A 9 13.72 3.83 6.02
C LEU A 9 12.30 3.49 6.48
N ASN A 10 11.97 3.84 7.71
CA ASN A 10 10.58 3.76 8.18
C ASN A 10 9.93 5.12 7.98
N LEU A 11 8.81 5.16 7.27
CA LEU A 11 8.02 6.35 6.98
C LEU A 11 6.76 6.37 7.85
N PHE A 12 6.53 7.47 8.55
CA PHE A 12 5.24 7.84 9.10
C PHE A 12 4.62 8.88 8.17
N PHE A 13 3.66 8.45 7.37
CA PHE A 13 3.05 9.27 6.33
C PHE A 13 1.52 9.29 6.45
N PRO A 14 0.96 10.04 7.41
CA PRO A 14 -0.47 10.02 7.73
C PRO A 14 -1.30 10.87 6.74
N GLN A 15 -1.12 10.69 5.42
CA GLN A 15 -1.93 11.31 4.38
C GLN A 15 -3.37 10.85 4.53
N TRP A 16 -4.31 11.78 4.43
CA TRP A 16 -5.75 11.53 4.49
C TRP A 16 -6.49 12.20 3.32
N GLN A 17 -5.79 13.05 2.59
CA GLN A 17 -6.36 13.87 1.54
C GLN A 17 -6.76 13.03 0.33
N GLY A 18 -6.10 11.92 0.07
CA GLY A 18 -6.42 11.03 -1.04
C GLY A 18 -7.80 10.39 -0.93
N SER A 19 -8.26 10.11 0.30
CA SER A 19 -9.58 9.57 0.59
C SER A 19 -10.57 10.63 1.10
N ALA A 20 -10.09 11.85 1.41
CA ALA A 20 -10.82 12.91 2.08
C ALA A 20 -11.38 12.51 3.47
N ARG A 21 -10.77 11.52 4.14
CA ARG A 21 -11.15 11.04 5.46
C ARG A 21 -10.09 11.37 6.50
N PHE A 22 -10.32 12.42 7.27
CA PHE A 22 -9.37 12.87 8.29
C PHE A 22 -9.14 11.83 9.41
N GLU A 23 -10.07 10.93 9.61
CA GLU A 23 -9.96 9.84 10.57
C GLU A 23 -8.77 8.92 10.26
N LEU A 24 -8.34 8.81 9.01
CA LEU A 24 -7.13 8.06 8.63
C LEU A 24 -5.86 8.67 9.23
N TYR A 25 -5.78 10.00 9.32
CA TYR A 25 -4.68 10.65 10.06
C TYR A 25 -4.62 10.16 11.51
N GLN A 26 -5.79 10.04 12.15
CA GLN A 26 -5.86 9.60 13.55
C GLN A 26 -5.51 8.11 13.69
N GLY A 27 -6.02 7.24 12.80
CA GLY A 27 -5.72 5.82 12.77
C GLY A 27 -4.23 5.55 12.55
N THR A 28 -3.63 6.20 11.54
CA THR A 28 -2.17 6.11 11.29
C THR A 28 -1.35 6.53 12.52
N LYS A 29 -1.80 7.57 13.22
CA LYS A 29 -1.14 8.05 14.44
C LYS A 29 -1.22 7.04 15.59
N LEU A 30 -2.32 6.30 15.71
CA LEU A 30 -2.46 5.20 16.68
C LEU A 30 -1.46 4.07 16.35
N LEU A 31 -1.40 3.62 15.10
CA LEU A 31 -0.44 2.61 14.65
C LEU A 31 1.00 3.05 14.91
N HIS A 32 1.36 4.26 14.52
CA HIS A 32 2.69 4.82 14.78
C HIS A 32 3.02 4.82 16.27
N THR A 33 2.06 5.20 17.14
CA THR A 33 2.28 5.25 18.60
C THR A 33 2.60 3.86 19.16
N SER A 34 1.98 2.81 18.64
CA SER A 34 2.23 1.43 19.05
C SER A 34 3.59 0.90 18.62
N LEU A 35 4.11 1.40 17.48
CA LEU A 35 5.35 0.90 16.87
C LEU A 35 6.59 1.76 17.19
N ARG A 36 6.44 3.04 17.52
CA ARG A 36 7.55 4.00 17.75
C ARG A 36 8.53 3.62 18.85
N HIS A 37 8.15 2.72 19.75
CA HIS A 37 9.05 2.23 20.80
C HIS A 37 10.06 1.21 20.26
N LYS A 38 9.79 0.63 19.09
CA LYS A 38 10.63 -0.37 18.43
C LYS A 38 11.39 0.18 17.24
N LEU A 39 10.81 1.18 16.54
CA LEU A 39 11.29 1.71 15.27
C LEU A 39 11.39 3.23 15.31
N SER A 40 12.42 3.78 14.65
CA SER A 40 12.54 5.22 14.39
C SER A 40 11.90 5.54 13.03
N PHE A 41 11.08 6.59 12.95
CA PHE A 41 10.35 6.98 11.75
C PHE A 41 10.75 8.37 11.26
N ALA A 42 10.96 8.48 9.95
CA ALA A 42 10.94 9.78 9.27
C ALA A 42 9.48 10.22 9.11
N GLN A 43 9.16 11.40 9.63
CA GLN A 43 7.80 11.94 9.59
C GLN A 43 7.59 12.78 8.34
N ILE A 44 6.57 12.46 7.57
CA ILE A 44 6.14 13.26 6.43
C ILE A 44 5.06 14.23 6.90
N PRO A 45 5.29 15.54 6.80
CA PRO A 45 4.31 16.53 7.22
C PRO A 45 3.09 16.51 6.29
N VAL A 46 1.89 16.46 6.88
CA VAL A 46 0.63 16.54 6.15
C VAL A 46 -0.20 17.73 6.61
N SER A 47 -0.96 18.32 5.71
CA SER A 47 -1.88 19.41 6.07
C SER A 47 -3.01 18.87 6.94
N LEU A 48 -3.35 19.61 8.00
CA LEU A 48 -4.53 19.33 8.84
C LEU A 48 -5.72 20.22 8.46
N THR A 49 -5.62 20.95 7.36
CA THR A 49 -6.70 21.80 6.84
C THR A 49 -7.75 20.95 6.15
N TYR A 50 -8.99 21.00 6.64
CA TYR A 50 -10.13 20.23 6.10
C TYR A 50 -10.62 20.69 4.73
N SER A 51 -10.28 21.91 4.31
CA SER A 51 -10.69 22.42 3.01
C SER A 51 -9.82 21.81 1.92
N LEU A 52 -10.41 20.94 1.13
CA LEU A 52 -9.77 20.31 -0.04
C LEU A 52 -10.36 20.92 -1.32
N ALA A 53 -9.49 21.48 -2.16
CA ALA A 53 -9.88 21.96 -3.49
C ALA A 53 -9.68 20.83 -4.52
N THR A 54 -10.62 20.70 -5.44
CA THR A 54 -10.46 19.81 -6.59
C THR A 54 -9.69 20.53 -7.69
N ASP A 55 -8.61 19.94 -8.16
CA ASP A 55 -7.88 20.34 -9.36
C ASP A 55 -7.55 19.08 -10.17
N LYS A 56 -7.57 19.18 -11.51
CA LYS A 56 -7.28 18.06 -12.43
C LYS A 56 -8.10 16.80 -12.14
N ASN A 57 -9.33 16.97 -11.67
CA ASN A 57 -10.24 15.91 -11.21
C ASN A 57 -9.68 15.08 -10.03
N ILE A 58 -8.82 15.67 -9.21
CA ILE A 58 -8.33 15.07 -7.96
C ILE A 58 -8.67 16.02 -6.81
N LEU A 59 -9.41 15.53 -5.83
CA LEU A 59 -9.73 16.26 -4.61
C LEU A 59 -8.47 16.33 -3.73
N GLY A 60 -8.12 17.53 -3.23
CA GLY A 60 -6.91 17.72 -2.43
C GLY A 60 -5.60 17.70 -3.24
N TYR A 61 -5.67 17.84 -4.57
CA TYR A 61 -4.51 17.75 -5.47
C TYR A 61 -3.28 18.51 -4.99
N GLY A 62 -3.45 19.79 -4.59
CA GLY A 62 -2.32 20.63 -4.16
C GLY A 62 -1.63 20.10 -2.92
N GLN A 63 -2.40 19.57 -1.94
CA GLN A 63 -1.86 18.98 -0.73
C GLN A 63 -1.16 17.65 -1.02
N ILE A 64 -1.78 16.80 -1.83
CA ILE A 64 -1.23 15.50 -2.25
C ILE A 64 0.09 15.71 -2.99
N LEU A 65 0.15 16.63 -3.95
CA LEU A 65 1.36 16.95 -4.70
C LEU A 65 2.49 17.47 -3.79
N ALA A 66 2.18 18.39 -2.86
CA ALA A 66 3.17 18.91 -1.94
C ALA A 66 3.75 17.80 -1.02
N GLN A 67 2.91 16.89 -0.55
CA GLN A 67 3.32 15.75 0.27
C GLN A 67 4.14 14.73 -0.55
N LEU A 68 3.76 14.48 -1.80
CA LEU A 68 4.51 13.63 -2.72
C LEU A 68 5.92 14.17 -2.96
N ILE A 69 6.07 15.48 -3.21
CA ILE A 69 7.37 16.13 -3.37
C ILE A 69 8.23 15.94 -2.12
N GLU A 70 7.64 16.12 -0.95
CA GLU A 70 8.39 16.01 0.31
C GLU A 70 8.81 14.57 0.60
N VAL A 71 7.93 13.58 0.43
CA VAL A 71 8.32 12.18 0.66
C VAL A 71 9.37 11.72 -0.35
N CYS A 72 9.29 12.16 -1.61
CA CYS A 72 10.34 11.89 -2.60
C CYS A 72 11.69 12.46 -2.17
N ARG A 73 11.72 13.69 -1.63
CA ARG A 73 12.94 14.31 -1.11
C ARG A 73 13.53 13.52 0.06
N VAL A 74 12.67 13.07 1.00
CA VAL A 74 13.10 12.26 2.15
C VAL A 74 13.70 10.93 1.68
N ILE A 75 13.01 10.21 0.81
CA ILE A 75 13.48 8.92 0.27
C ILE A 75 14.81 9.10 -0.49
N GLN A 76 14.94 10.11 -1.35
CA GLN A 76 16.18 10.39 -2.07
C GLN A 76 17.35 10.71 -1.14
N THR A 77 17.09 11.45 -0.07
CA THR A 77 18.14 11.83 0.91
C THR A 77 18.66 10.60 1.66
N HIS A 78 17.79 9.66 2.02
CA HIS A 78 18.17 8.45 2.74
C HIS A 78 18.69 7.35 1.81
N ASN A 79 18.24 7.33 0.55
CA ASN A 79 18.55 6.31 -0.45
C ASN A 79 18.48 4.87 0.11
N PRO A 80 17.36 4.48 0.76
CA PRO A 80 17.26 3.25 1.51
C PRO A 80 17.25 2.01 0.59
N ASP A 81 17.63 0.85 1.16
CA ASP A 81 17.46 -0.44 0.50
C ASP A 81 16.07 -1.02 0.76
N ARG A 82 15.45 -0.65 1.89
CA ARG A 82 14.12 -1.09 2.28
C ARG A 82 13.27 0.08 2.76
N ILE A 83 11.96 0.01 2.56
CA ILE A 83 11.02 1.03 3.05
C ILE A 83 9.86 0.33 3.78
N LEU A 84 9.63 0.73 5.04
CA LEU A 84 8.41 0.44 5.78
C LEU A 84 7.57 1.72 5.85
N THR A 85 6.32 1.66 5.43
CA THR A 85 5.39 2.80 5.50
C THR A 85 4.24 2.49 6.44
N ILE A 86 4.06 3.32 7.47
CA ILE A 86 2.80 3.41 8.20
C ILE A 86 2.11 4.64 7.65
N GLY A 87 1.11 4.41 6.79
CA GLY A 87 0.48 5.45 6.00
C GLY A 87 -0.99 5.68 6.34
N GLY A 88 -1.56 6.73 5.80
CA GLY A 88 -2.98 7.00 5.87
C GLY A 88 -3.72 6.33 4.72
N ASP A 89 -3.97 7.04 3.64
CA ASP A 89 -4.63 6.49 2.45
C ASP A 89 -3.64 5.87 1.45
N CYS A 90 -4.15 5.05 0.52
CA CYS A 90 -3.35 4.35 -0.49
C CYS A 90 -2.55 5.26 -1.42
N GLY A 91 -2.92 6.55 -1.53
CA GLY A 91 -2.19 7.53 -2.34
C GLY A 91 -0.72 7.74 -1.96
N VAL A 92 -0.30 7.32 -0.75
CA VAL A 92 1.09 7.43 -0.28
C VAL A 92 2.07 6.56 -1.07
N GLU A 93 1.58 5.55 -1.80
CA GLU A 93 2.38 4.49 -2.41
C GLU A 93 3.20 4.93 -3.63
N LEU A 94 2.83 6.03 -4.28
CA LEU A 94 3.48 6.45 -5.52
C LEU A 94 5.00 6.65 -5.35
N ALA A 95 5.44 7.20 -4.22
CA ALA A 95 6.86 7.44 -3.98
C ALA A 95 7.63 6.17 -3.56
N PRO A 96 7.25 5.43 -2.49
CA PRO A 96 8.04 4.30 -2.02
C PRO A 96 8.12 3.15 -3.04
N VAL A 97 6.99 2.79 -3.68
CA VAL A 97 6.96 1.72 -4.68
C VAL A 97 7.80 2.08 -5.90
N SER A 98 7.60 3.28 -6.47
CA SER A 98 8.36 3.70 -7.66
C SER A 98 9.86 3.83 -7.38
N PHE A 99 10.25 4.27 -6.17
CA PHE A 99 11.66 4.34 -5.78
C PHE A 99 12.31 2.96 -5.70
N LEU A 100 11.69 2.02 -4.99
CA LEU A 100 12.23 0.66 -4.86
C LEU A 100 12.23 -0.07 -6.20
N ASN A 101 11.21 0.12 -7.03
CA ASN A 101 11.20 -0.41 -8.39
C ASN A 101 12.40 0.09 -9.22
N LYS A 102 12.72 1.39 -9.14
CA LYS A 102 13.93 1.95 -9.79
C LYS A 102 15.20 1.36 -9.18
N LYS A 103 15.27 1.30 -7.85
CA LYS A 103 16.45 0.80 -7.12
C LYS A 103 16.80 -0.63 -7.47
N TYR A 104 15.80 -1.48 -7.63
CA TYR A 104 15.95 -2.87 -8.03
C TYR A 104 15.85 -3.10 -9.54
N ALA A 105 16.22 -2.10 -10.33
CA ALA A 105 16.33 -2.17 -11.79
C ALA A 105 15.04 -2.67 -12.48
N GLN A 106 13.89 -2.29 -11.95
CA GLN A 106 12.54 -2.70 -12.40
C GLN A 106 12.28 -4.22 -12.28
N ALA A 107 12.96 -4.87 -11.33
CA ALA A 107 12.76 -6.27 -10.98
C ALA A 107 12.04 -6.40 -9.62
N LEU A 108 11.08 -5.52 -9.31
CA LEU A 108 10.29 -5.53 -8.09
C LEU A 108 8.94 -6.21 -8.36
N ASN A 109 8.61 -7.24 -7.60
CA ASN A 109 7.22 -7.73 -7.52
C ASN A 109 6.43 -6.85 -6.55
N VAL A 110 5.20 -6.51 -6.89
CA VAL A 110 4.30 -5.72 -6.05
C VAL A 110 3.04 -6.52 -5.76
N LEU A 111 2.90 -6.93 -4.52
CA LEU A 111 1.71 -7.60 -4.01
C LEU A 111 0.77 -6.53 -3.45
N TRP A 112 -0.38 -6.35 -4.11
CA TRP A 112 -1.40 -5.38 -3.73
C TRP A 112 -2.52 -6.10 -2.99
N LEU A 113 -2.41 -6.14 -1.66
CA LEU A 113 -3.40 -6.72 -0.74
C LEU A 113 -4.43 -5.64 -0.41
N ASP A 114 -5.61 -5.73 -1.00
CA ASP A 114 -6.63 -4.70 -0.99
C ASP A 114 -8.00 -5.30 -1.38
N ALA A 115 -9.09 -4.75 -0.89
CA ALA A 115 -10.43 -5.07 -1.37
C ALA A 115 -10.75 -4.44 -2.74
N HIS A 116 -10.02 -3.39 -3.11
CA HIS A 116 -10.22 -2.55 -4.29
C HIS A 116 -9.10 -2.73 -5.32
N GLY A 117 -9.26 -2.08 -6.47
CA GLY A 117 -8.27 -2.16 -7.53
C GLY A 117 -7.23 -1.05 -7.50
N ASP A 118 -7.61 0.13 -7.02
CA ASP A 118 -6.83 1.38 -7.04
C ASP A 118 -6.33 1.75 -8.46
N LEU A 119 -7.11 1.35 -9.45
CA LEU A 119 -6.79 1.41 -10.88
C LEU A 119 -7.58 2.49 -11.62
N ASN A 120 -8.26 3.39 -10.91
CA ASN A 120 -8.89 4.54 -11.53
C ASN A 120 -7.86 5.58 -12.00
N THR A 121 -8.26 6.39 -12.97
CA THR A 121 -7.57 7.62 -13.37
C THR A 121 -8.38 8.83 -12.92
N PRO A 122 -7.85 10.05 -12.95
CA PRO A 122 -8.65 11.24 -12.71
C PRO A 122 -9.88 11.37 -13.61
N SER A 123 -9.85 10.77 -14.81
CA SER A 123 -10.97 10.81 -15.76
C SER A 123 -11.98 9.69 -15.56
N SER A 124 -11.61 8.58 -14.93
CA SER A 124 -12.49 7.42 -14.70
C SER A 124 -13.07 7.36 -13.29
N SER A 125 -12.40 7.99 -12.32
CA SER A 125 -12.81 7.95 -10.91
C SER A 125 -14.15 8.65 -10.70
N PRO A 126 -15.14 7.97 -10.10
CA PRO A 126 -16.44 8.59 -9.80
C PRO A 126 -16.36 9.56 -8.61
N SER A 127 -15.39 9.39 -7.72
CA SER A 127 -15.22 10.17 -6.48
C SER A 127 -14.20 11.31 -6.60
N SER A 128 -13.31 11.27 -7.58
CA SER A 128 -12.11 12.11 -7.67
C SER A 128 -11.14 11.91 -6.50
N HIS A 129 -11.25 10.84 -5.73
CA HIS A 129 -10.37 10.52 -4.62
C HIS A 129 -9.11 9.79 -5.11
N PHE A 130 -7.93 10.31 -4.72
CA PHE A 130 -6.67 9.79 -5.23
C PHE A 130 -6.32 8.42 -4.65
N HIS A 131 -6.86 8.03 -3.49
CA HIS A 131 -6.60 6.71 -2.92
C HIS A 131 -7.03 5.56 -3.86
N GLY A 132 -8.06 5.75 -4.68
CA GLY A 132 -8.45 4.76 -5.70
C GLY A 132 -7.68 4.87 -7.04
N MET A 133 -6.52 5.57 -7.08
CA MET A 133 -5.77 5.82 -8.31
C MET A 133 -4.28 5.42 -8.26
N PRO A 134 -3.65 5.13 -7.10
CA PRO A 134 -2.19 5.06 -7.02
C PRO A 134 -1.60 3.90 -7.80
N LEU A 135 -2.26 2.75 -7.87
CA LEU A 135 -1.76 1.63 -8.65
C LEU A 135 -1.79 1.92 -10.16
N ARG A 136 -2.84 2.61 -10.65
CA ARG A 136 -2.88 3.07 -12.04
C ARG A 136 -1.76 4.07 -12.33
N ALA A 137 -1.51 5.01 -11.41
CA ALA A 137 -0.41 5.96 -11.52
C ALA A 137 0.95 5.25 -11.53
N LEU A 138 1.16 4.24 -10.69
CA LEU A 138 2.37 3.40 -10.70
C LEU A 138 2.56 2.67 -12.03
N LEU A 139 1.49 2.31 -12.74
CA LEU A 139 1.51 1.72 -14.08
C LEU A 139 1.66 2.77 -15.21
N GLY A 140 1.86 4.04 -14.85
CA GLY A 140 2.20 5.12 -15.79
C GLY A 140 0.99 5.87 -16.36
N GLU A 141 -0.22 5.64 -15.85
CA GLU A 141 -1.42 6.32 -16.31
C GLU A 141 -2.07 7.15 -15.20
N GLY A 142 -2.21 8.45 -15.40
CA GLY A 142 -2.78 9.36 -14.40
C GLY A 142 -2.46 10.82 -14.66
N ASP A 143 -2.46 11.64 -13.61
CA ASP A 143 -2.09 13.06 -13.73
C ASP A 143 -0.57 13.21 -13.97
N THR A 144 -0.21 13.93 -15.02
CA THR A 144 1.19 14.12 -15.43
C THR A 144 2.02 14.86 -14.39
N GLY A 145 1.41 15.72 -13.57
CA GLY A 145 2.10 16.44 -12.50
C GLY A 145 2.51 15.51 -11.35
N LEU A 146 1.64 14.56 -10.98
CA LEU A 146 1.98 13.53 -10.00
C LEU A 146 2.98 12.51 -10.57
N LEU A 147 2.76 12.05 -11.80
CA LEU A 147 3.66 11.10 -12.47
C LEU A 147 5.08 11.62 -12.65
N ALA A 148 5.26 12.94 -12.83
CA ALA A 148 6.59 13.56 -12.94
C ALA A 148 7.47 13.38 -11.69
N HIS A 149 6.88 13.04 -10.54
CA HIS A 149 7.59 12.79 -9.29
C HIS A 149 7.83 11.30 -9.01
N ALA A 150 7.19 10.40 -9.76
CA ALA A 150 7.48 8.98 -9.65
C ALA A 150 8.89 8.65 -10.15
N PHE A 151 9.61 7.79 -9.45
CA PHE A 151 11.00 7.44 -9.78
C PHE A 151 11.10 6.48 -10.96
N SER A 152 10.10 5.63 -11.14
CA SER A 152 9.93 4.70 -12.26
C SER A 152 8.49 4.24 -12.34
N MET A 153 8.10 3.60 -13.44
CA MET A 153 6.79 2.98 -13.60
C MET A 153 6.91 1.47 -13.48
N LEU A 154 5.86 0.85 -12.95
CA LEU A 154 5.71 -0.61 -12.96
C LEU A 154 5.27 -1.09 -14.34
N ARG A 155 5.55 -2.35 -14.62
CA ARG A 155 4.95 -3.08 -15.73
C ARG A 155 3.83 -3.98 -15.20
N PRO A 156 2.80 -4.29 -16.01
CA PRO A 156 1.66 -5.11 -15.58
C PRO A 156 2.06 -6.46 -14.95
N GLU A 157 3.08 -7.13 -15.50
CA GLU A 157 3.56 -8.41 -14.99
C GLU A 157 4.23 -8.37 -13.61
N GLN A 158 4.51 -7.18 -13.08
CA GLN A 158 5.06 -6.99 -11.72
C GLN A 158 3.96 -6.91 -10.66
N VAL A 159 2.68 -6.76 -11.06
CA VAL A 159 1.55 -6.47 -10.16
C VAL A 159 0.71 -7.71 -9.93
N PHE A 160 0.44 -8.00 -8.66
CA PHE A 160 -0.36 -9.12 -8.19
C PHE A 160 -1.46 -8.58 -7.25
N LEU A 161 -2.69 -8.49 -7.77
CA LEU A 161 -3.86 -8.09 -6.99
C LEU A 161 -4.34 -9.28 -6.14
N VAL A 162 -4.41 -9.11 -4.85
CA VAL A 162 -4.80 -10.17 -3.91
C VAL A 162 -5.92 -9.70 -3.00
N GLY A 163 -7.04 -10.40 -3.01
CA GLY A 163 -8.22 -10.09 -2.21
C GLY A 163 -9.16 -9.07 -2.85
N ALA A 164 -8.78 -8.47 -3.97
CA ALA A 164 -9.57 -7.44 -4.64
C ALA A 164 -10.89 -8.03 -5.18
N ARG A 165 -12.02 -7.39 -4.83
CA ARG A 165 -13.37 -7.91 -5.06
C ARG A 165 -14.39 -6.82 -5.37
N GLU A 166 -14.03 -5.55 -5.18
CA GLU A 166 -14.84 -4.40 -5.55
C GLU A 166 -14.09 -3.55 -6.58
N PHE A 167 -14.67 -3.43 -7.78
CA PHE A 167 -14.05 -2.74 -8.90
C PHE A 167 -15.06 -1.84 -9.60
N ASP A 168 -14.63 -0.65 -9.97
CA ASP A 168 -15.33 0.15 -10.96
C ASP A 168 -15.22 -0.47 -12.37
N PRO A 169 -16.19 -0.24 -13.26
CA PRO A 169 -16.14 -0.77 -14.63
C PRO A 169 -14.85 -0.43 -15.41
N PRO A 170 -14.25 0.79 -15.29
CA PRO A 170 -12.99 1.10 -15.94
C PRO A 170 -11.82 0.29 -15.39
N GLU A 171 -11.82 -0.06 -14.10
CA GLU A 171 -10.78 -0.89 -13.46
C GLU A 171 -10.84 -2.33 -13.97
N THR A 172 -12.06 -2.90 -13.99
CA THR A 172 -12.29 -4.25 -14.56
C THR A 172 -11.79 -4.33 -16.01
N SER A 173 -12.10 -3.31 -16.82
CA SER A 173 -11.64 -3.24 -18.22
C SER A 173 -10.12 -3.18 -18.30
N PHE A 174 -9.47 -2.42 -17.43
CA PHE A 174 -8.02 -2.28 -17.40
C PHE A 174 -7.32 -3.58 -16.97
N ILE A 175 -7.83 -4.24 -15.92
CA ILE A 175 -7.32 -5.55 -15.45
C ILE A 175 -7.31 -6.55 -16.60
N GLN A 176 -8.40 -6.61 -17.37
CA GLN A 176 -8.52 -7.51 -18.52
C GLN A 176 -7.59 -7.14 -19.67
N GLN A 177 -7.48 -5.84 -20.00
CA GLN A 177 -6.63 -5.35 -21.10
C GLN A 177 -5.14 -5.54 -20.83
N GLN A 178 -4.73 -5.36 -19.56
CA GLN A 178 -3.34 -5.50 -19.15
C GLN A 178 -2.99 -6.92 -18.64
N GLU A 179 -3.96 -7.83 -18.63
CA GLU A 179 -3.80 -9.21 -18.13
C GLU A 179 -3.22 -9.25 -16.71
N LEU A 180 -3.65 -8.32 -15.82
CA LEU A 180 -3.15 -8.26 -14.45
C LEU A 180 -3.46 -9.55 -13.69
N SER A 181 -2.48 -10.04 -12.95
CA SER A 181 -2.63 -11.24 -12.13
C SER A 181 -3.53 -10.96 -10.92
N THR A 182 -4.63 -11.72 -10.79
CA THR A 182 -5.59 -11.57 -9.69
C THR A 182 -5.76 -12.86 -8.91
N PHE A 183 -5.85 -12.74 -7.59
CA PHE A 183 -6.03 -13.85 -6.65
C PHE A 183 -7.14 -13.48 -5.66
N SER A 184 -8.22 -14.26 -5.63
CA SER A 184 -9.38 -13.97 -4.79
C SER A 184 -9.08 -14.21 -3.31
N ALA A 185 -9.82 -13.52 -2.43
CA ALA A 185 -9.78 -13.76 -1.00
C ALA A 185 -10.14 -15.22 -0.65
N GLU A 186 -11.08 -15.83 -1.36
CA GLU A 186 -11.45 -17.25 -1.19
C GLU A 186 -10.25 -18.17 -1.45
N ALA A 187 -9.46 -17.93 -2.51
CA ALA A 187 -8.26 -18.72 -2.79
C ALA A 187 -7.23 -18.61 -1.66
N ILE A 188 -7.04 -17.40 -1.10
CA ILE A 188 -6.15 -17.21 0.06
C ILE A 188 -6.71 -17.89 1.31
N ASN A 189 -8.01 -17.79 1.57
CA ASN A 189 -8.67 -18.40 2.71
C ASN A 189 -8.63 -19.95 2.68
N SER A 190 -8.48 -20.56 1.50
CA SER A 190 -8.26 -22.00 1.39
C SER A 190 -6.91 -22.47 1.96
N GLY A 191 -5.96 -21.55 2.15
CA GLY A 191 -4.59 -21.84 2.59
C GLY A 191 -3.68 -22.39 1.50
N ASP A 192 -4.14 -22.47 0.24
CA ASP A 192 -3.35 -22.85 -0.92
C ASP A 192 -2.78 -21.60 -1.62
N PHE A 193 -1.52 -21.31 -1.35
CA PHE A 193 -0.81 -20.18 -1.93
C PHE A 193 0.03 -20.54 -3.17
N ASP A 194 -0.01 -21.80 -3.64
CA ASP A 194 0.91 -22.30 -4.68
C ASP A 194 0.74 -21.55 -6.00
N ARG A 195 -0.48 -21.18 -6.39
CA ARG A 195 -0.73 -20.39 -7.59
C ARG A 195 -0.09 -18.99 -7.50
N LEU A 196 -0.23 -18.32 -6.38
CA LEU A 196 0.36 -17.00 -6.14
C LEU A 196 1.88 -17.09 -6.15
N PHE A 197 2.45 -18.05 -5.42
CA PHE A 197 3.91 -18.21 -5.35
C PHE A 197 4.50 -18.60 -6.71
N SER A 198 3.83 -19.45 -7.46
CA SER A 198 4.25 -19.82 -8.83
C SER A 198 4.25 -18.61 -9.76
N ALA A 199 3.25 -17.72 -9.64
CA ALA A 199 3.18 -16.49 -10.42
C ALA A 199 4.31 -15.51 -10.04
N LEU A 200 4.55 -15.31 -8.73
CA LEU A 200 5.64 -14.47 -8.22
C LEU A 200 7.02 -14.98 -8.70
N VAL A 201 7.28 -16.27 -8.57
CA VAL A 201 8.55 -16.89 -8.99
C VAL A 201 8.77 -16.78 -10.50
N LYS A 202 7.70 -16.87 -11.29
CA LYS A 202 7.76 -16.78 -12.77
C LYS A 202 8.33 -15.46 -13.28
N THR A 203 8.21 -14.37 -12.50
CA THR A 203 8.81 -13.07 -12.88
C THR A 203 10.34 -13.09 -12.88
N GLY A 204 10.96 -14.03 -12.17
CA GLY A 204 12.40 -14.10 -11.96
C GLY A 204 12.93 -13.13 -10.91
N SER A 205 12.06 -12.33 -10.26
CA SER A 205 12.45 -11.43 -9.19
C SER A 205 12.28 -12.10 -7.82
N ASN A 206 13.24 -11.84 -6.91
CA ASN A 206 13.13 -12.21 -5.50
C ASN A 206 12.67 -11.05 -4.62
N GLN A 207 12.76 -9.81 -5.12
CA GLN A 207 12.37 -8.60 -4.39
C GLN A 207 10.85 -8.42 -4.41
N LEU A 208 10.26 -8.23 -3.22
CA LEU A 208 8.83 -8.08 -3.03
C LEU A 208 8.51 -6.79 -2.27
N TYR A 209 7.60 -6.00 -2.81
CA TYR A 209 6.88 -4.94 -2.11
C TYR A 209 5.49 -5.46 -1.74
N ILE A 210 5.08 -5.29 -0.50
CA ILE A 210 3.74 -5.62 -0.03
C ILE A 210 3.02 -4.33 0.33
N HIS A 211 2.01 -3.98 -0.46
CA HIS A 211 0.98 -3.02 -0.11
C HIS A 211 -0.10 -3.75 0.67
N LEU A 212 -0.37 -3.31 1.87
CA LEU A 212 -1.45 -3.83 2.71
C LEU A 212 -2.43 -2.70 3.03
N ASP A 213 -3.52 -2.65 2.27
CA ASP A 213 -4.74 -2.01 2.71
C ASP A 213 -5.46 -2.94 3.69
N LEU A 214 -5.78 -2.42 4.87
CA LEU A 214 -6.41 -3.22 5.92
C LEU A 214 -7.86 -3.62 5.59
N ASP A 215 -8.48 -3.02 4.57
CA ASP A 215 -9.82 -3.40 4.13
C ASP A 215 -9.84 -4.70 3.29
N VAL A 216 -8.67 -5.24 2.94
CA VAL A 216 -8.55 -6.60 2.39
C VAL A 216 -9.07 -7.65 3.37
N ILE A 217 -8.99 -7.37 4.68
CA ILE A 217 -9.41 -8.27 5.76
C ILE A 217 -10.94 -8.35 5.80
N GLU A 218 -11.47 -9.49 6.26
CA GLU A 218 -12.91 -9.65 6.49
C GLU A 218 -13.41 -8.62 7.51
N PRO A 219 -14.40 -7.78 7.19
CA PRO A 219 -14.87 -6.71 8.08
C PRO A 219 -15.38 -7.17 9.46
N GLU A 220 -15.87 -8.42 9.56
CA GLU A 220 -16.28 -9.00 10.86
C GLU A 220 -15.08 -9.21 11.79
N GLU A 221 -13.89 -9.44 11.25
CA GLU A 221 -12.66 -9.65 12.01
C GLU A 221 -11.89 -8.33 12.22
N PHE A 222 -11.92 -7.41 11.23
CA PHE A 222 -11.26 -6.12 11.31
C PHE A 222 -12.15 -4.97 10.79
N PRO A 223 -13.03 -4.40 11.63
CA PRO A 223 -13.97 -3.34 11.23
C PRO A 223 -13.36 -1.93 11.17
N HIS A 224 -12.03 -1.78 11.37
CA HIS A 224 -11.35 -0.51 11.57
C HIS A 224 -10.82 0.08 10.25
N VAL A 225 -11.65 0.08 9.21
CA VAL A 225 -11.31 0.54 7.85
C VAL A 225 -12.35 1.49 7.28
N ALA A 226 -11.93 2.29 6.29
CA ALA A 226 -12.79 3.31 5.67
C ALA A 226 -13.86 2.71 4.75
N CYS A 227 -13.52 1.61 4.04
CA CYS A 227 -14.35 0.96 3.02
C CYS A 227 -14.49 -0.53 3.32
N PRO A 228 -15.23 -0.91 4.39
CA PRO A 228 -15.38 -2.32 4.74
C PRO A 228 -16.15 -3.07 3.65
N THR A 229 -15.50 -4.03 3.02
CA THR A 229 -16.06 -4.83 1.91
C THR A 229 -16.15 -6.30 2.32
N PRO A 230 -17.35 -6.93 2.38
CA PRO A 230 -17.52 -8.32 2.78
C PRO A 230 -16.83 -9.33 1.83
N GLY A 231 -16.50 -10.50 2.35
CA GLY A 231 -15.80 -11.56 1.60
C GLY A 231 -14.30 -11.40 1.58
N GLY A 232 -13.74 -10.83 2.64
CA GLY A 232 -12.32 -10.54 2.80
C GLY A 232 -11.46 -11.75 3.14
N ILE A 233 -10.17 -11.48 3.31
CA ILE A 233 -9.20 -12.45 3.80
C ILE A 233 -9.35 -12.56 5.32
N GLN A 234 -9.42 -13.77 5.85
CA GLN A 234 -9.41 -14.02 7.29
C GLN A 234 -8.05 -13.61 7.88
N LEU A 235 -8.06 -13.04 9.08
CA LEU A 235 -6.85 -12.45 9.68
C LEU A 235 -5.74 -13.49 9.91
N ASP A 236 -6.10 -14.72 10.30
CA ASP A 236 -5.14 -15.82 10.47
C ASP A 236 -4.54 -16.24 9.12
N ARG A 237 -5.34 -16.27 8.05
CA ARG A 237 -4.88 -16.59 6.68
C ARG A 237 -3.97 -15.53 6.11
N LEU A 238 -4.26 -14.26 6.40
CA LEU A 238 -3.36 -13.17 6.06
C LEU A 238 -2.02 -13.33 6.78
N GLY A 239 -2.03 -13.66 8.08
CA GLY A 239 -0.83 -13.96 8.84
C GLY A 239 -0.01 -15.11 8.25
N ASP A 240 -0.67 -16.24 7.89
CA ASP A 240 -0.03 -17.39 7.25
C ASP A 240 0.59 -17.03 5.90
N LEU A 241 -0.12 -16.25 5.07
CA LEU A 241 0.37 -15.76 3.78
C LEU A 241 1.64 -14.93 3.95
N LEU A 242 1.58 -13.91 4.82
CA LEU A 242 2.68 -12.99 5.06
C LEU A 242 3.91 -13.72 5.61
N ALA A 243 3.74 -14.65 6.56
CA ALA A 243 4.83 -15.48 7.07
C ALA A 243 5.45 -16.36 5.97
N SER A 244 4.63 -16.92 5.09
CA SER A 244 5.09 -17.73 3.97
C SER A 244 5.85 -16.91 2.92
N LEU A 245 5.41 -15.68 2.64
CA LEU A 245 6.10 -14.74 1.75
C LEU A 245 7.48 -14.35 2.29
N LYS A 246 7.57 -14.00 3.59
CA LYS A 246 8.84 -13.69 4.26
C LYS A 246 9.87 -14.80 4.12
N ASN A 247 9.45 -16.06 4.19
CA ASN A 247 10.34 -17.19 4.08
C ASN A 247 10.83 -17.49 2.66
N ARG A 248 10.20 -16.89 1.64
CA ARG A 248 10.44 -17.21 0.23
C ARG A 248 11.02 -16.04 -0.57
N PHE A 249 10.73 -14.81 -0.18
CA PHE A 249 11.07 -13.59 -0.90
C PHE A 249 11.80 -12.60 -0.01
N ASP A 250 12.60 -11.76 -0.65
CA ASP A 250 13.22 -10.60 -0.01
C ASP A 250 12.20 -9.45 0.03
N ILE A 251 11.54 -9.25 1.17
CA ILE A 251 10.58 -8.17 1.36
C ILE A 251 11.37 -6.86 1.52
N VAL A 252 11.44 -6.09 0.45
CA VAL A 252 12.14 -4.80 0.41
C VAL A 252 11.25 -3.62 0.69
N GLY A 253 9.93 -3.80 0.62
CA GLY A 253 8.96 -2.76 0.96
C GLY A 253 7.72 -3.35 1.61
N PHE A 254 7.17 -2.63 2.57
CA PHE A 254 5.92 -2.99 3.24
C PHE A 254 5.17 -1.74 3.66
N SER A 255 3.89 -1.67 3.37
CA SER A 255 3.02 -0.59 3.83
C SER A 255 1.79 -1.13 4.56
N VAL A 256 1.32 -0.37 5.56
CA VAL A 256 0.05 -0.61 6.26
C VAL A 256 -0.77 0.67 6.16
N LEU A 257 -1.96 0.55 5.57
CA LEU A 257 -2.76 1.70 5.13
C LEU A 257 -4.23 1.55 5.54
N GLU A 258 -4.98 2.64 5.40
CA GLU A 258 -6.44 2.77 5.54
C GLU A 258 -7.00 2.40 6.93
N CYS A 259 -6.17 2.52 7.99
CA CYS A 259 -6.60 2.26 9.37
C CYS A 259 -7.45 3.40 9.94
N LEU A 260 -8.63 3.11 10.44
CA LEU A 260 -9.45 4.05 11.21
C LEU A 260 -9.28 3.85 12.73
N PRO A 261 -9.43 4.93 13.54
CA PRO A 261 -9.35 4.86 15.00
C PRO A 261 -10.68 4.42 15.63
N THR A 262 -11.29 3.34 15.11
CA THR A 262 -12.58 2.85 15.60
C THR A 262 -12.42 1.76 16.67
N GLY A 263 -13.44 1.58 17.52
CA GLY A 263 -13.44 0.56 18.58
C GLY A 263 -12.90 1.04 19.93
N ALA A 264 -12.71 0.11 20.88
CA ALA A 264 -12.07 0.39 22.15
C ALA A 264 -10.63 0.89 21.89
N GLU A 265 -10.20 1.92 22.64
CA GLU A 265 -8.86 2.49 22.50
C GLU A 265 -7.79 1.38 22.43
N GLY A 266 -7.14 1.25 21.28
CA GLY A 266 -6.02 0.34 21.08
C GLY A 266 -6.33 -1.00 20.41
N SER A 267 -7.59 -1.40 20.16
CA SER A 267 -7.89 -2.70 19.53
C SER A 267 -7.29 -2.81 18.13
N ALA A 268 -7.59 -1.88 17.23
CA ALA A 268 -7.04 -1.85 15.87
C ALA A 268 -5.49 -1.83 15.88
N ALA A 269 -4.89 -0.98 16.73
CA ALA A 269 -3.44 -0.91 16.85
C ALA A 269 -2.83 -2.20 17.41
N SER A 270 -3.54 -2.91 18.30
CA SER A 270 -3.10 -4.20 18.84
C SER A 270 -3.13 -5.30 17.77
N ASP A 271 -4.20 -5.36 16.98
CA ASP A 271 -4.35 -6.37 15.93
C ASP A 271 -3.32 -6.18 14.81
N VAL A 272 -3.13 -4.93 14.36
CA VAL A 272 -2.07 -4.60 13.39
C VAL A 272 -0.68 -4.86 13.98
N ALA A 273 -0.43 -4.51 15.24
CA ALA A 273 0.85 -4.79 15.88
C ALA A 273 1.11 -6.30 16.00
N ASN A 274 0.08 -7.11 16.27
CA ASN A 274 0.19 -8.57 16.29
C ASN A 274 0.50 -9.12 14.88
N LEU A 275 -0.18 -8.62 13.86
CA LEU A 275 0.08 -8.97 12.47
C LEU A 275 1.52 -8.60 12.07
N LEU A 276 2.00 -7.40 12.37
CA LEU A 276 3.36 -6.96 12.08
C LEU A 276 4.41 -7.73 12.90
N ASN A 277 4.11 -8.10 14.15
CA ASN A 277 4.99 -8.92 14.97
C ASN A 277 5.13 -10.35 14.42
N SER A 278 4.05 -10.92 13.85
CA SER A 278 4.11 -12.25 13.21
C SER A 278 5.04 -12.27 12.00
N LEU A 279 5.20 -11.12 11.36
CA LEU A 279 6.12 -10.93 10.24
C LEU A 279 7.58 -10.82 10.71
N ASP A 280 7.82 -10.59 12.04
CA ASP A 280 9.17 -10.29 12.57
C ASP A 280 9.94 -9.37 11.59
N LEU A 281 9.24 -8.29 11.20
CA LEU A 281 9.79 -7.27 10.30
C LEU A 281 10.92 -6.55 11.04
N GLN A 282 12.04 -7.22 11.20
CA GLN A 282 13.33 -6.56 11.28
C GLN A 282 13.67 -6.10 9.85
N LEU A 283 12.80 -5.18 9.35
CA LEU A 283 13.13 -4.44 8.15
C LEU A 283 14.26 -3.47 8.44
#